data_e7f4e9323889574c7e02672f67466852
#
_entry.id   e7f4e9323889574c7e02672f67466852
#
_cell.length_a   1.000
_cell.length_b   1.000
_cell.length_c   1.000
_cell.angle_alpha   90.00
_cell.angle_beta   90.00
_cell.angle_gamma   90.00
#
_symmetry.space_group_name_H-M   'P 1'
#
loop_
_entity.id
_entity.type
_entity.pdbx_description
1 polymer ?
#
loop_
_entity_poly.entity_id
_entity_poly.type
_entity_poly.pdbx_seq_one_letter_code
_entity_poly.pdbx_strand_id
1 'polypeptide(L)'
;QGAAVASLQHANHEVGTLQPVDTAYAACAAAGVPLHVDASQTIGRIDPPTGWDLLTATAHLWGGPPGVGVLAVRTGVRWRRPGPEDERGWGFGNVPSVLAAAAALQAVEDERRAEAPRLTALVERVRHEVPALVPDVDVVGDPDPAGRAPHLTTFSCLYVAGEQLLSALDRAGIAVSSGSSCTSSAITPSHVLVAMGALTHGNVRVSFGRTSTEADVDRLLAVLPDAVEALRA
;
A
#
# COMPACT_ATOMS: atom_id res chain seq x y z
N GLN A 1 15.62 27.66 4.05
CA GLN A 1 14.43 27.85 4.89
C GLN A 1 14.12 26.48 5.50
N GLY A 2 14.04 26.40 6.85
CA GLY A 2 13.80 25.14 7.56
C GLY A 2 12.40 24.60 7.31
N ALA A 3 12.28 23.29 7.06
CA ALA A 3 11.01 22.61 7.06
C ALA A 3 10.46 22.50 8.49
N ALA A 4 9.15 22.64 8.66
CA ALA A 4 8.49 22.47 9.95
C ALA A 4 8.28 20.99 10.31
N VAL A 5 8.14 20.13 9.32
CA VAL A 5 7.96 18.69 9.39
C VAL A 5 8.39 18.07 8.06
N ALA A 6 8.98 16.89 8.11
CA ALA A 6 9.15 16.01 6.97
C ALA A 6 8.09 14.89 7.02
N SER A 7 7.68 14.39 5.88
CA SER A 7 6.72 13.29 5.81
C SER A 7 7.18 12.23 4.83
N LEU A 8 7.13 10.95 5.24
CA LEU A 8 7.52 9.81 4.43
C LEU A 8 6.53 8.66 4.66
N GLN A 9 6.10 8.00 3.62
CA GLN A 9 5.35 6.75 3.74
C GLN A 9 6.30 5.59 4.09
N HIS A 10 5.88 4.64 4.92
CA HIS A 10 6.71 3.46 5.22
C HIS A 10 6.75 2.48 4.05
N ALA A 11 5.63 2.29 3.36
CA ALA A 11 5.58 1.58 2.08
C ALA A 11 4.77 2.36 1.06
N ASN A 12 5.20 2.32 -0.19
CA ASN A 12 4.44 2.93 -1.28
C ASN A 12 3.18 2.10 -1.56
N HIS A 13 2.04 2.75 -1.64
CA HIS A 13 0.74 2.09 -1.82
C HIS A 13 0.49 1.59 -3.26
N GLU A 14 1.27 2.04 -4.23
CA GLU A 14 1.17 1.56 -5.61
C GLU A 14 2.05 0.35 -5.85
N VAL A 15 3.31 0.42 -5.50
CA VAL A 15 4.33 -0.57 -5.86
C VAL A 15 4.82 -1.44 -4.70
N GLY A 16 4.39 -1.14 -3.48
CA GLY A 16 4.73 -1.90 -2.28
C GLY A 16 6.13 -1.66 -1.72
N THR A 17 7.00 -0.95 -2.42
CA THR A 17 8.39 -0.73 -1.99
C THR A 17 8.46 -0.02 -0.65
N LEU A 18 9.24 -0.58 0.27
CA LEU A 18 9.53 0.02 1.57
C LEU A 18 10.48 1.21 1.42
N GLN A 19 10.26 2.24 2.20
CA GLN A 19 11.09 3.42 2.21
C GLN A 19 12.14 3.35 3.33
N PRO A 20 13.33 3.94 3.18
CA PRO A 20 14.40 3.90 4.17
C PRO A 20 14.11 4.84 5.33
N VAL A 21 13.07 4.54 6.13
CA VAL A 21 12.54 5.40 7.19
C VAL A 21 13.60 5.71 8.24
N ASP A 22 14.39 4.74 8.68
CA ASP A 22 15.40 4.96 9.72
C ASP A 22 16.51 5.89 9.23
N THR A 23 16.92 5.80 7.95
CA THR A 23 17.88 6.72 7.33
C THR A 23 17.30 8.14 7.24
N ALA A 24 16.03 8.25 6.81
CA ALA A 24 15.34 9.53 6.74
C ALA A 24 15.18 10.16 8.14
N TYR A 25 14.85 9.34 9.14
CA TYR A 25 14.74 9.79 10.53
C TYR A 25 16.06 10.36 11.07
N ALA A 26 17.16 9.65 10.84
CA ALA A 26 18.48 10.12 11.26
C ALA A 26 18.84 11.48 10.61
N ALA A 27 18.56 11.65 9.32
CA ALA A 27 18.80 12.91 8.61
C ALA A 27 17.89 14.03 9.13
N CYS A 28 16.62 13.74 9.38
CA CYS A 28 15.67 14.70 9.93
C CYS A 28 16.06 15.14 11.35
N ALA A 29 16.45 14.18 12.19
CA ALA A 29 16.91 14.46 13.56
C ALA A 29 18.17 15.36 13.56
N ALA A 30 19.13 15.09 12.67
CA ALA A 30 20.33 15.94 12.52
C ALA A 30 19.98 17.37 12.07
N ALA A 31 18.89 17.55 11.33
CA ALA A 31 18.38 18.85 10.89
C ALA A 31 17.42 19.51 11.89
N GLY A 32 17.07 18.84 12.99
CA GLY A 32 16.09 19.32 13.96
C GLY A 32 14.66 19.39 13.42
N VAL A 33 14.34 18.57 12.41
CA VAL A 33 13.04 18.52 11.74
C VAL A 33 12.31 17.24 12.17
N PRO A 34 11.10 17.30 12.73
CA PRO A 34 10.32 16.10 13.05
C PRO A 34 9.98 15.30 11.79
N LEU A 35 10.06 13.96 11.87
CA LEU A 35 9.63 13.05 10.81
C LEU A 35 8.25 12.47 11.12
N HIS A 36 7.29 12.72 10.25
CA HIS A 36 6.03 12.01 10.16
C HIS A 36 6.18 10.80 9.24
N VAL A 37 5.71 9.64 9.70
CA VAL A 37 5.66 8.40 8.92
C VAL A 37 4.23 7.96 8.72
N ASP A 38 3.80 7.79 7.47
CA ASP A 38 2.56 7.12 7.15
C ASP A 38 2.80 5.61 7.03
N ALA A 39 2.34 4.86 8.03
CA ALA A 39 2.45 3.41 8.11
C ALA A 39 1.16 2.68 7.70
N SER A 40 0.24 3.34 7.01
CA SER A 40 -1.07 2.78 6.65
C SER A 40 -0.97 1.47 5.86
N GLN A 41 0.05 1.31 5.02
CA GLN A 41 0.26 0.08 4.24
C GLN A 41 0.98 -1.03 5.01
N THR A 42 1.54 -0.74 6.18
CA THR A 42 2.47 -1.67 6.86
C THR A 42 2.04 -2.10 8.25
N ILE A 43 1.26 -1.28 8.97
CA ILE A 43 0.73 -1.65 10.28
C ILE A 43 -0.14 -2.92 10.17
N GLY A 44 0.11 -3.88 11.06
CA GLY A 44 -0.54 -5.19 11.06
C GLY A 44 -0.05 -6.16 9.96
N ARG A 45 0.99 -5.80 9.18
CA ARG A 45 1.52 -6.63 8.09
C ARG A 45 3.00 -6.95 8.25
N ILE A 46 3.78 -5.97 8.64
CA ILE A 46 5.22 -6.11 8.98
C ILE A 46 5.52 -5.37 10.27
N ASP A 47 6.74 -5.48 10.78
CA ASP A 47 7.16 -4.73 11.96
C ASP A 47 7.05 -3.22 11.70
N PRO A 48 6.52 -2.45 12.67
CA PRO A 48 6.43 -1.01 12.53
C PRO A 48 7.84 -0.39 12.46
N PRO A 49 7.99 0.73 11.74
CA PRO A 49 9.27 1.44 11.69
C PRO A 49 9.64 1.97 13.07
N THR A 50 10.94 2.07 13.35
CA THR A 50 11.45 2.57 14.64
C THR A 50 11.76 4.06 14.62
N GLY A 51 12.13 4.60 13.46
CA GLY A 51 12.52 5.99 13.26
C GLY A 51 11.33 6.89 12.86
N TRP A 52 10.66 7.49 13.84
CA TRP A 52 9.58 8.46 13.59
C TRP A 52 9.35 9.37 14.80
N ASP A 53 8.83 10.56 14.59
CA ASP A 53 8.33 11.48 15.61
C ASP A 53 6.80 11.49 15.67
N LEU A 54 6.16 11.39 14.51
CA LEU A 54 4.73 11.19 14.35
C LEU A 54 4.51 9.97 13.44
N LEU A 55 3.51 9.14 13.76
CA LEU A 55 3.14 8.00 12.94
C LEU A 55 1.64 7.98 12.74
N THR A 56 1.21 7.82 11.49
CA THR A 56 -0.21 7.66 11.16
C THR A 56 -0.49 6.30 10.54
N ALA A 57 -1.70 5.81 10.78
CA ALA A 57 -2.23 4.63 10.11
C ALA A 57 -3.77 4.70 10.08
N THR A 58 -4.40 3.97 9.16
CA THR A 58 -5.85 3.98 8.95
C THR A 58 -6.46 2.59 9.13
N ALA A 59 -7.53 2.52 9.93
CA ALA A 59 -8.08 1.26 10.41
C ALA A 59 -8.60 0.33 9.30
N HIS A 60 -9.18 0.87 8.26
CA HIS A 60 -9.73 0.04 7.17
C HIS A 60 -8.66 -0.78 6.43
N LEU A 61 -7.38 -0.38 6.48
CA LEU A 61 -6.29 -1.13 5.85
C LEU A 61 -5.78 -2.30 6.70
N TRP A 62 -6.11 -2.37 7.99
CA TRP A 62 -5.88 -3.55 8.82
C TRP A 62 -7.15 -4.33 9.17
N GLY A 63 -8.26 -4.08 8.46
CA GLY A 63 -9.53 -4.79 8.66
C GLY A 63 -10.44 -4.18 9.72
N GLY A 64 -10.11 -3.01 10.23
CA GLY A 64 -11.00 -2.21 11.09
C GLY A 64 -12.04 -1.42 10.30
N PRO A 65 -13.01 -0.80 10.97
CA PRO A 65 -14.04 0.00 10.32
C PRO A 65 -13.47 1.26 9.66
N PRO A 66 -14.08 1.74 8.56
CA PRO A 66 -13.71 3.00 7.94
C PRO A 66 -13.99 4.18 8.87
N GLY A 67 -13.28 5.29 8.65
CA GLY A 67 -13.45 6.53 9.42
C GLY A 67 -12.69 6.56 10.75
N VAL A 68 -11.91 5.53 11.07
CA VAL A 68 -11.00 5.50 12.22
C VAL A 68 -9.55 5.55 11.72
N GLY A 69 -8.76 6.44 12.30
CA GLY A 69 -7.33 6.53 12.09
C GLY A 69 -6.57 6.65 13.40
N VAL A 70 -5.29 6.40 13.37
CA VAL A 70 -4.38 6.56 14.51
C VAL A 70 -3.35 7.62 14.18
N LEU A 71 -3.09 8.50 15.12
CA LEU A 71 -1.91 9.35 15.16
C LEU A 71 -1.16 9.05 16.46
N ALA A 72 0.01 8.46 16.35
CA ALA A 72 0.95 8.33 17.46
C ALA A 72 1.94 9.50 17.43
N VAL A 73 2.18 10.12 18.56
CA VAL A 73 3.14 11.21 18.73
C VAL A 73 4.15 10.77 19.78
N ARG A 74 5.42 10.78 19.42
CA ARG A 74 6.51 10.38 20.32
C ARG A 74 6.62 11.40 21.47
N THR A 75 6.85 10.89 22.66
CA THR A 75 7.07 11.74 23.85
C THR A 75 8.22 12.74 23.61
N GLY A 76 7.99 14.00 23.92
CA GLY A 76 8.97 15.07 23.73
C GLY A 76 8.85 15.81 22.40
N VAL A 77 8.09 15.29 21.43
CA VAL A 77 7.81 16.02 20.19
C VAL A 77 6.90 17.20 20.49
N ARG A 78 7.31 18.39 20.01
CA ARG A 78 6.50 19.59 20.12
C ARG A 78 5.34 19.55 19.13
N TRP A 79 4.20 19.05 19.60
CA TRP A 79 2.98 18.93 18.83
C TRP A 79 1.80 19.58 19.58
N ARG A 80 0.95 20.28 18.87
CA ARG A 80 -0.29 20.82 19.40
C ARG A 80 -1.45 20.22 18.65
N ARG A 81 -2.38 19.65 19.39
CA ARG A 81 -3.62 19.11 18.82
C ARG A 81 -4.39 20.24 18.11
N PRO A 82 -4.75 20.10 16.83
CA PRO A 82 -5.59 21.07 16.15
C PRO A 82 -7.02 21.00 16.72
N GLY A 83 -7.70 22.16 16.79
CA GLY A 83 -9.07 22.25 17.27
C GLY A 83 -9.22 22.83 18.67
N PRO A 84 -10.41 22.74 19.29
CA PRO A 84 -10.68 23.31 20.61
C PRO A 84 -9.74 22.72 21.67
N GLU A 85 -9.31 23.56 22.61
CA GLU A 85 -8.47 23.11 23.75
C GLU A 85 -9.27 22.23 24.75
N ASP A 86 -10.60 22.37 24.77
CA ASP A 86 -11.49 21.54 25.57
C ASP A 86 -11.76 20.21 24.84
N GLU A 87 -11.49 19.08 25.51
CA GLU A 87 -11.79 17.73 25.00
C GLU A 87 -13.27 17.56 24.62
N ARG A 88 -14.18 18.29 25.28
CA ARG A 88 -15.62 18.29 25.00
C ARG A 88 -15.96 18.92 23.65
N GLY A 89 -15.13 19.83 23.14
CA GLY A 89 -15.30 20.45 21.84
C GLY A 89 -15.11 19.52 20.64
N TRP A 90 -14.55 18.31 20.85
CA TRP A 90 -14.37 17.29 19.81
C TRP A 90 -15.58 16.36 19.66
N GLY A 91 -16.62 16.51 20.50
CA GLY A 91 -17.77 15.61 20.56
C GLY A 91 -17.41 14.23 21.10
N PHE A 92 -18.42 13.39 21.19
CA PHE A 92 -18.21 11.97 21.50
C PHE A 92 -17.70 11.28 20.22
N GLY A 93 -16.45 10.79 20.24
CA GLY A 93 -15.93 9.95 19.18
C GLY A 93 -16.83 8.71 18.97
N ASN A 94 -16.80 8.12 17.80
CA ASN A 94 -17.47 6.85 17.54
C ASN A 94 -16.75 5.72 18.29
N VAL A 95 -17.02 5.61 19.61
CA VAL A 95 -16.38 4.64 20.50
C VAL A 95 -16.51 3.20 20.00
N PRO A 96 -17.68 2.72 19.52
CA PRO A 96 -17.78 1.38 18.94
C PRO A 96 -16.80 1.14 17.79
N SER A 97 -16.65 2.11 16.87
CA SER A 97 -15.70 1.97 15.76
C SER A 97 -14.25 2.00 16.22
N VAL A 98 -13.92 2.81 17.23
CA VAL A 98 -12.55 2.83 17.81
C VAL A 98 -12.22 1.50 18.48
N LEU A 99 -13.15 0.92 19.26
CA LEU A 99 -12.97 -0.40 19.89
C LEU A 99 -12.84 -1.51 18.83
N ALA A 100 -13.67 -1.47 17.78
CA ALA A 100 -13.59 -2.42 16.69
C ALA A 100 -12.26 -2.31 15.93
N ALA A 101 -11.76 -1.09 15.70
CA ALA A 101 -10.47 -0.86 15.08
C ALA A 101 -9.30 -1.42 15.92
N ALA A 102 -9.37 -1.22 17.26
CA ALA A 102 -8.37 -1.76 18.18
C ALA A 102 -8.38 -3.30 18.21
N ALA A 103 -9.58 -3.90 18.27
CA ALA A 103 -9.72 -5.36 18.23
C ALA A 103 -9.22 -5.96 16.92
N ALA A 104 -9.52 -5.31 15.78
CA ALA A 104 -9.01 -5.72 14.49
C ALA A 104 -7.48 -5.62 14.40
N LEU A 105 -6.89 -4.53 14.93
CA LEU A 105 -5.44 -4.36 14.98
C LEU A 105 -4.77 -5.47 15.80
N GLN A 106 -5.32 -5.77 16.98
CA GLN A 106 -4.80 -6.85 17.82
C GLN A 106 -4.82 -8.18 17.07
N ALA A 107 -5.94 -8.50 16.40
CA ALA A 107 -6.07 -9.76 15.65
C ALA A 107 -5.04 -9.87 14.51
N VAL A 108 -4.81 -8.80 13.73
CA VAL A 108 -3.82 -8.85 12.66
C VAL A 108 -2.37 -8.87 13.16
N GLU A 109 -2.10 -8.24 14.30
CA GLU A 109 -0.78 -8.32 14.95
C GLU A 109 -0.49 -9.74 15.45
N ASP A 110 -1.46 -10.43 16.04
CA ASP A 110 -1.33 -11.81 16.51
C ASP A 110 -1.06 -12.79 15.33
N GLU A 111 -1.66 -12.54 14.18
CA GLU A 111 -1.52 -13.36 12.97
C GLU A 111 -0.33 -12.98 12.10
N ARG A 112 0.20 -11.78 12.22
CA ARG A 112 1.18 -11.14 11.31
C ARG A 112 2.36 -12.06 10.95
N ARG A 113 2.91 -12.77 11.95
CA ARG A 113 4.08 -13.63 11.75
C ARG A 113 3.83 -14.83 10.82
N ALA A 114 2.59 -15.30 10.77
CA ALA A 114 2.15 -16.36 9.87
C ALA A 114 1.68 -15.80 8.51
N GLU A 115 0.96 -14.69 8.54
CA GLU A 115 0.36 -14.09 7.36
C GLU A 115 1.37 -13.42 6.44
N ALA A 116 2.38 -12.73 6.96
CA ALA A 116 3.33 -12.03 6.11
C ALA A 116 4.09 -12.97 5.16
N PRO A 117 4.64 -14.12 5.58
CA PRO A 117 5.25 -15.08 4.65
C PRO A 117 4.25 -15.67 3.65
N ARG A 118 3.01 -15.96 4.07
CA ARG A 118 1.96 -16.49 3.19
C ARG A 118 1.61 -15.50 2.09
N LEU A 119 1.38 -14.23 2.44
CA LEU A 119 1.08 -13.18 1.48
C LEU A 119 2.28 -12.91 0.54
N THR A 120 3.49 -12.92 1.08
CA THR A 120 4.71 -12.80 0.27
C THR A 120 4.77 -13.90 -0.78
N ALA A 121 4.47 -15.15 -0.42
CA ALA A 121 4.47 -16.26 -1.39
C ALA A 121 3.48 -16.05 -2.54
N LEU A 122 2.26 -15.57 -2.26
CA LEU A 122 1.28 -15.23 -3.30
C LEU A 122 1.78 -14.08 -4.20
N VAL A 123 2.39 -13.06 -3.61
CA VAL A 123 2.97 -11.94 -4.36
C VAL A 123 4.11 -12.42 -5.25
N GLU A 124 5.03 -13.24 -4.73
CA GLU A 124 6.16 -13.77 -5.50
C GLU A 124 5.69 -14.64 -6.68
N ARG A 125 4.65 -15.44 -6.51
CA ARG A 125 4.06 -16.18 -7.64
C ARG A 125 3.61 -15.25 -8.75
N VAL A 126 2.85 -14.20 -8.43
CA VAL A 126 2.41 -13.23 -9.45
C VAL A 126 3.62 -12.56 -10.12
N ARG A 127 4.61 -12.11 -9.34
CA ARG A 127 5.80 -11.44 -9.85
C ARG A 127 6.64 -12.31 -10.78
N HIS A 128 6.70 -13.60 -10.50
CA HIS A 128 7.48 -14.56 -11.28
C HIS A 128 6.71 -15.10 -12.50
N GLU A 129 5.42 -15.45 -12.32
CA GLU A 129 4.67 -16.14 -13.35
C GLU A 129 4.05 -15.17 -14.38
N VAL A 130 3.68 -13.95 -14.01
CA VAL A 130 3.13 -12.98 -14.97
C VAL A 130 4.08 -12.68 -16.13
N PRO A 131 5.37 -12.33 -15.92
CA PRO A 131 6.27 -12.08 -17.04
C PRO A 131 6.65 -13.35 -17.85
N ALA A 132 6.46 -14.53 -17.26
CA ALA A 132 6.65 -15.78 -17.99
C ALA A 132 5.48 -16.12 -18.91
N LEU A 133 4.26 -15.65 -18.60
CA LEU A 133 3.03 -15.93 -19.33
C LEU A 133 2.68 -14.80 -20.33
N VAL A 134 3.03 -13.57 -20.01
CA VAL A 134 2.64 -12.38 -20.79
C VAL A 134 3.93 -11.68 -21.25
N PRO A 135 4.19 -11.58 -22.55
CA PRO A 135 5.34 -10.83 -23.06
C PRO A 135 5.18 -9.32 -22.82
N ASP A 136 6.29 -8.60 -22.84
CA ASP A 136 6.35 -7.13 -22.71
C ASP A 136 5.64 -6.62 -21.43
N VAL A 137 5.96 -7.26 -20.30
CA VAL A 137 5.50 -6.88 -18.97
C VAL A 137 6.68 -6.36 -18.14
N ASP A 138 6.43 -5.25 -17.46
CA ASP A 138 7.33 -4.68 -16.45
C ASP A 138 6.76 -4.93 -15.06
N VAL A 139 7.47 -5.68 -14.21
CA VAL A 139 7.09 -5.93 -12.81
C VAL A 139 7.77 -4.91 -11.93
N VAL A 140 6.98 -4.01 -11.37
CA VAL A 140 7.46 -2.80 -10.69
C VAL A 140 7.70 -3.03 -9.20
N GLY A 141 8.54 -2.18 -8.61
CA GLY A 141 8.89 -2.20 -7.18
C GLY A 141 10.19 -2.96 -6.90
N ASP A 142 10.62 -2.93 -5.65
CA ASP A 142 11.88 -3.55 -5.23
C ASP A 142 11.91 -5.04 -5.64
N PRO A 143 12.98 -5.55 -6.25
CA PRO A 143 13.08 -6.97 -6.57
C PRO A 143 13.22 -7.85 -5.33
N ASP A 144 13.81 -7.34 -4.23
CA ASP A 144 13.95 -8.09 -2.98
C ASP A 144 12.61 -8.13 -2.22
N PRO A 145 12.10 -9.33 -1.87
CA PRO A 145 10.90 -9.45 -1.03
C PRO A 145 11.02 -8.72 0.31
N ALA A 146 12.21 -8.63 0.89
CA ALA A 146 12.44 -7.89 2.13
C ALA A 146 12.32 -6.36 1.97
N GLY A 147 12.45 -5.86 0.75
CA GLY A 147 12.27 -4.44 0.40
C GLY A 147 10.82 -4.05 0.10
N ARG A 148 9.85 -4.94 0.35
CA ARG A 148 8.44 -4.71 -0.03
C ARG A 148 7.45 -5.06 1.09
N ALA A 149 6.29 -4.40 1.04
CA ALA A 149 5.11 -4.85 1.76
C ALA A 149 4.64 -6.22 1.22
N PRO A 150 4.27 -7.18 2.09
CA PRO A 150 4.06 -8.57 1.70
C PRO A 150 2.81 -8.82 0.87
N HIS A 151 1.90 -7.85 0.78
CA HIS A 151 0.52 -8.08 0.36
C HIS A 151 0.15 -7.48 -0.99
N LEU A 152 1.06 -6.77 -1.65
CA LEU A 152 0.74 -6.15 -2.94
C LEU A 152 1.92 -6.18 -3.90
N THR A 153 1.59 -6.19 -5.19
CA THR A 153 2.53 -6.05 -6.28
C THR A 153 1.87 -5.32 -7.44
N THR A 154 2.67 -4.68 -8.28
CA THR A 154 2.22 -4.00 -9.49
C THR A 154 3.04 -4.47 -10.68
N PHE A 155 2.36 -4.66 -11.78
CA PHE A 155 2.97 -4.87 -13.10
C PHE A 155 2.29 -4.01 -14.15
N SER A 156 2.97 -3.76 -15.24
CA SER A 156 2.48 -2.96 -16.37
C SER A 156 2.62 -3.76 -17.66
N CYS A 157 1.56 -3.82 -18.47
CA CYS A 157 1.55 -4.50 -19.76
C CYS A 157 1.71 -3.47 -20.90
N LEU A 158 2.78 -3.57 -21.68
CA LEU A 158 3.02 -2.68 -22.82
C LEU A 158 1.93 -2.86 -23.88
N TYR A 159 1.56 -1.78 -24.55
CA TYR A 159 0.52 -1.73 -25.58
C TYR A 159 -0.90 -2.09 -25.12
N VAL A 160 -1.19 -1.96 -23.84
CA VAL A 160 -2.51 -2.21 -23.27
C VAL A 160 -3.02 -0.98 -22.56
N ALA A 161 -4.28 -0.63 -22.78
CA ALA A 161 -4.96 0.40 -21.99
C ALA A 161 -5.37 -0.16 -20.63
N GLY A 162 -4.86 0.41 -19.54
CA GLY A 162 -5.06 -0.09 -18.17
C GLY A 162 -6.54 -0.24 -17.79
N GLU A 163 -7.38 0.75 -18.10
CA GLU A 163 -8.82 0.68 -17.82
C GLU A 163 -9.53 -0.48 -18.53
N GLN A 164 -9.13 -0.77 -19.78
CA GLN A 164 -9.69 -1.88 -20.53
C GLN A 164 -9.26 -3.22 -19.94
N LEU A 165 -8.00 -3.33 -19.49
CA LEU A 165 -7.50 -4.53 -18.83
C LEU A 165 -8.19 -4.76 -17.48
N LEU A 166 -8.33 -3.72 -16.65
CA LEU A 166 -9.08 -3.81 -15.41
C LEU A 166 -10.53 -4.25 -15.65
N SER A 167 -11.18 -3.68 -16.65
CA SER A 167 -12.56 -4.06 -17.02
C SER A 167 -12.67 -5.49 -17.54
N ALA A 168 -11.66 -5.98 -18.26
CA ALA A 168 -11.63 -7.38 -18.73
C ALA A 168 -11.46 -8.35 -17.57
N LEU A 169 -10.57 -8.05 -16.62
CA LEU A 169 -10.35 -8.84 -15.42
C LEU A 169 -11.58 -8.83 -14.50
N ASP A 170 -12.23 -7.67 -14.33
CA ASP A 170 -13.46 -7.55 -13.54
C ASP A 170 -14.61 -8.42 -14.11
N ARG A 171 -14.81 -8.40 -15.43
CA ARG A 171 -15.77 -9.28 -16.10
C ARG A 171 -15.46 -10.76 -15.90
N ALA A 172 -14.21 -11.13 -15.73
CA ALA A 172 -13.79 -12.48 -15.36
C ALA A 172 -13.91 -12.77 -13.86
N GLY A 173 -14.40 -11.80 -13.07
CA GLY A 173 -14.57 -11.90 -11.61
C GLY A 173 -13.25 -11.78 -10.84
N ILE A 174 -12.27 -11.07 -11.39
CA ILE A 174 -10.98 -10.79 -10.76
C ILE A 174 -10.91 -9.30 -10.41
N ALA A 175 -11.03 -8.99 -9.12
CA ALA A 175 -10.97 -7.64 -8.60
C ALA A 175 -9.51 -7.20 -8.41
N VAL A 176 -9.06 -6.27 -9.25
CA VAL A 176 -7.74 -5.63 -9.19
C VAL A 176 -7.87 -4.12 -9.33
N SER A 177 -6.79 -3.38 -9.20
CA SER A 177 -6.79 -1.92 -9.28
C SER A 177 -5.66 -1.43 -10.18
N SER A 178 -5.79 -0.25 -10.77
CA SER A 178 -4.62 0.53 -11.19
C SER A 178 -4.07 1.26 -9.98
N GLY A 179 -2.80 1.19 -9.66
CA GLY A 179 -2.23 1.84 -8.49
C GLY A 179 -2.61 3.32 -8.29
N SER A 180 -2.90 4.03 -9.38
CA SER A 180 -3.23 5.47 -9.45
C SER A 180 -4.71 5.81 -9.42
N SER A 181 -5.61 4.89 -9.08
CA SER A 181 -7.07 5.05 -9.16
C SER A 181 -7.70 6.19 -8.31
N CYS A 182 -6.92 6.85 -7.47
CA CYS A 182 -7.39 8.02 -6.70
C CYS A 182 -7.36 9.34 -7.49
N THR A 183 -6.72 9.38 -8.65
CA THR A 183 -6.77 10.55 -9.55
C THR A 183 -7.79 10.30 -10.64
N SER A 184 -8.99 10.82 -10.43
CA SER A 184 -10.19 10.62 -11.26
C SER A 184 -10.15 11.22 -12.67
N SER A 185 -9.00 11.67 -13.15
CA SER A 185 -8.77 12.03 -14.54
C SER A 185 -7.87 10.98 -15.19
N ALA A 186 -8.48 10.06 -15.87
CA ALA A 186 -7.91 8.84 -16.48
C ALA A 186 -6.75 9.05 -17.50
N ILE A 187 -6.18 10.23 -17.61
CA ILE A 187 -5.22 10.59 -18.65
C ILE A 187 -3.81 10.82 -18.09
N THR A 188 -3.67 11.06 -16.79
CA THR A 188 -2.36 11.37 -16.22
C THR A 188 -1.68 10.10 -15.71
N PRO A 189 -0.50 9.75 -16.24
CA PRO A 189 0.28 8.62 -15.73
C PRO A 189 0.60 8.75 -14.25
N SER A 190 0.75 7.61 -13.54
CA SER A 190 1.23 7.61 -12.16
C SER A 190 2.56 8.34 -12.04
N HIS A 191 2.62 9.36 -11.21
CA HIS A 191 3.86 10.09 -10.92
C HIS A 191 4.92 9.19 -10.26
N VAL A 192 4.48 8.13 -9.55
CA VAL A 192 5.37 7.13 -8.96
C VAL A 192 6.06 6.33 -10.06
N LEU A 193 5.29 5.75 -10.99
CA LEU A 193 5.85 4.98 -12.11
C LEU A 193 6.74 5.84 -13.01
N VAL A 194 6.33 7.09 -13.28
CA VAL A 194 7.17 8.04 -14.03
C VAL A 194 8.50 8.30 -13.31
N ALA A 195 8.47 8.56 -12.00
CA ALA A 195 9.67 8.79 -11.22
C ALA A 195 10.60 7.57 -11.15
N MET A 196 10.04 6.37 -11.23
CA MET A 196 10.79 5.10 -11.27
C MET A 196 11.32 4.77 -12.66
N GLY A 197 10.90 5.47 -13.71
CA GLY A 197 11.21 5.13 -15.11
C GLY A 197 10.54 3.84 -15.58
N ALA A 198 9.47 3.42 -14.91
CA ALA A 198 8.71 2.21 -15.22
C ALA A 198 7.64 2.47 -16.29
N LEU A 199 7.11 1.40 -16.90
CA LEU A 199 5.98 1.52 -17.82
C LEU A 199 4.76 2.10 -17.10
N THR A 200 4.15 3.12 -17.72
CA THR A 200 3.03 3.86 -17.14
C THR A 200 1.66 3.46 -17.71
N HIS A 201 1.64 2.54 -18.67
CA HIS A 201 0.43 2.06 -19.34
C HIS A 201 0.17 0.60 -18.96
N GLY A 202 -1.11 0.22 -18.98
CA GLY A 202 -1.48 -1.17 -18.68
C GLY A 202 -1.19 -1.63 -17.26
N ASN A 203 -1.20 -0.70 -16.29
CA ASN A 203 -0.85 -1.02 -14.91
C ASN A 203 -1.96 -1.81 -14.23
N VAL A 204 -1.56 -2.86 -13.55
CA VAL A 204 -2.41 -3.67 -12.66
C VAL A 204 -1.73 -3.78 -11.31
N ARG A 205 -2.40 -3.32 -10.25
CA ARG A 205 -2.00 -3.59 -8.87
C ARG A 205 -2.85 -4.73 -8.33
N VAL A 206 -2.19 -5.81 -7.95
CA VAL A 206 -2.77 -6.95 -7.25
C VAL A 206 -2.52 -6.79 -5.76
N SER A 207 -3.57 -6.95 -4.96
CA SER A 207 -3.49 -6.86 -3.50
C SER A 207 -4.14 -8.08 -2.87
N PHE A 208 -3.44 -8.71 -1.95
CA PHE A 208 -3.88 -9.90 -1.23
C PHE A 208 -4.29 -9.57 0.20
N GLY A 209 -5.25 -10.31 0.72
CA GLY A 209 -5.74 -10.20 2.10
C GLY A 209 -5.85 -11.56 2.77
N ARG A 210 -6.45 -11.58 3.96
CA ARG A 210 -6.61 -12.80 4.79
C ARG A 210 -7.36 -13.93 4.07
N THR A 211 -8.28 -13.59 3.18
CA THR A 211 -9.10 -14.58 2.44
C THR A 211 -8.51 -14.96 1.09
N SER A 212 -7.44 -14.30 0.66
CA SER A 212 -6.79 -14.61 -0.62
C SER A 212 -6.06 -15.95 -0.54
N THR A 213 -6.16 -16.72 -1.62
CA THR A 213 -5.65 -18.09 -1.72
C THR A 213 -4.79 -18.28 -2.95
N GLU A 214 -4.08 -19.41 -3.02
CA GLU A 214 -3.38 -19.86 -4.23
C GLU A 214 -4.31 -19.97 -5.45
N ALA A 215 -5.55 -20.42 -5.24
CA ALA A 215 -6.54 -20.54 -6.32
C ALA A 215 -6.92 -19.18 -6.93
N ASP A 216 -6.86 -18.11 -6.17
CA ASP A 216 -7.09 -16.75 -6.71
C ASP A 216 -5.94 -16.33 -7.63
N VAL A 217 -4.70 -16.69 -7.28
CA VAL A 217 -3.52 -16.50 -8.14
C VAL A 217 -3.64 -17.34 -9.40
N ASP A 218 -3.97 -18.64 -9.28
CA ASP A 218 -4.15 -19.53 -10.43
C ASP A 218 -5.19 -18.98 -11.40
N ARG A 219 -6.30 -18.45 -10.89
CA ARG A 219 -7.34 -17.83 -11.70
C ARG A 219 -6.87 -16.57 -12.41
N LEU A 220 -6.13 -15.69 -11.72
CA LEU A 220 -5.53 -14.50 -12.35
C LEU A 220 -4.60 -14.90 -13.50
N LEU A 221 -3.70 -15.84 -13.24
CA LEU A 221 -2.69 -16.28 -14.21
C LEU A 221 -3.32 -17.02 -15.42
N ALA A 222 -4.42 -17.69 -15.21
CA ALA A 222 -5.16 -18.36 -16.31
C ALA A 222 -5.89 -17.35 -17.23
N VAL A 223 -6.40 -16.24 -16.68
CA VAL A 223 -7.21 -15.27 -17.45
C VAL A 223 -6.35 -14.16 -18.08
N LEU A 224 -5.25 -13.76 -17.42
CA LEU A 224 -4.48 -12.58 -17.79
C LEU A 224 -3.91 -12.65 -19.23
N PRO A 225 -3.32 -13.76 -19.70
CA PRO A 225 -2.75 -13.81 -21.05
C PRO A 225 -3.78 -13.53 -22.15
N ASP A 226 -4.93 -14.20 -22.11
CA ASP A 226 -6.00 -14.02 -23.09
C ASP A 226 -6.56 -12.58 -23.06
N ALA A 227 -6.71 -12.02 -21.86
CA ALA A 227 -7.17 -10.64 -21.69
C ALA A 227 -6.20 -9.62 -22.29
N VAL A 228 -4.89 -9.83 -22.13
CA VAL A 228 -3.86 -8.96 -22.70
C VAL A 228 -3.78 -9.14 -24.22
N GLU A 229 -3.81 -10.36 -24.73
CA GLU A 229 -3.77 -10.65 -26.16
C GLU A 229 -4.95 -10.00 -26.90
N ALA A 230 -6.16 -10.16 -26.35
CA ALA A 230 -7.36 -9.56 -26.94
C ALA A 230 -7.34 -8.02 -26.98
N LEU A 231 -6.57 -7.37 -26.10
CA LEU A 231 -6.45 -5.91 -26.06
C LEU A 231 -5.29 -5.37 -26.90
N ARG A 232 -4.37 -6.24 -27.34
CA ARG A 232 -3.27 -5.92 -28.24
C ARG A 232 -3.62 -6.13 -29.72
N ALA A 233 -4.69 -6.92 -29.99
CA ALA A 233 -5.18 -7.22 -31.34
C ALA A 233 -5.92 -6.01 -31.95
#